data_5254e8b80eb19a6b9b44345d21e921fd
#
_entry.id   5254e8b80eb19a6b9b44345d21e921fd
#
_cell.length_a   1.000
_cell.length_b   1.000
_cell.length_c   1.000
_cell.angle_alpha   90.00
_cell.angle_beta   90.00
_cell.angle_gamma   90.00
#
_symmetry.space_group_name_H-M   'P 1'
#
loop_
_entity.id
_entity.type
_entity.pdbx_description
1 polymer ?
#
loop_
_entity_poly.entity_id
_entity_poly.type
_entity_poly.pdbx_seq_one_letter_code
_entity_poly.pdbx_strand_id
1 'polypeptide(L)'
;MGGNFFAAFIFCFTFVASMHGQQSPTERVTEIQAALREAKLDGWLFYDFRHSDPLAYRILKLDEKMFASRRWFYYIPASGEPVKIVQSIEQFKLDSLPGRKVVFRGWQELHTRLREVLNNTDSKRRIAMQYSPMNDIPYISRVDAGTIELIRSFGVAPETSAELVQRFEAVFSPAQHQMHVEASDKMHRIIQDAFAEIARRIRADEPTTEWDIAQFMLARYKDEGMQQEPMIVAVNANTADPHYMPTKEKNSSIKRGDFVLIDAATKLNKPDAVATDQTWTGYVGETVPEEYTRIFNIVREARDSAIEFVRKNIHDGKPIRGAEVDDVSRGVITRAGFGDQFTHRTGHSIGEETHGNGVNIDDFETRDSRRITPGVCFSIEPGIYQEGKFGIRSEINVYVSDKDIEVTGQPIQTKIIAILSDRKSLL
;
A
#
# COMPACT_ATOMS: atom_id res chain seq x y z
N MET A 1 -36.76 -21.53 -63.40
CA MET A 1 -36.52 -22.30 -62.21
C MET A 1 -35.11 -21.93 -61.69
N GLY A 2 -35.02 -20.97 -60.84
CA GLY A 2 -33.75 -20.48 -60.27
C GLY A 2 -33.66 -20.88 -58.82
N GLY A 3 -32.68 -21.63 -58.46
CA GLY A 3 -32.40 -21.99 -57.08
C GLY A 3 -31.27 -21.11 -56.55
N ASN A 4 -31.59 -20.29 -55.54
CA ASN A 4 -30.63 -19.50 -54.79
C ASN A 4 -30.00 -20.36 -53.71
N PHE A 5 -28.68 -20.56 -53.78
CA PHE A 5 -27.86 -21.11 -52.69
C PHE A 5 -27.41 -19.96 -51.77
N PHE A 6 -27.90 -19.92 -50.54
CA PHE A 6 -27.36 -19.09 -49.48
C PHE A 6 -26.21 -19.85 -48.78
N ALA A 7 -24.98 -19.37 -48.95
CA ALA A 7 -23.84 -19.84 -48.19
C ALA A 7 -23.79 -19.13 -46.85
N ALA A 8 -24.02 -19.86 -45.74
CA ALA A 8 -23.84 -19.36 -44.39
C ALA A 8 -22.36 -19.44 -44.01
N PHE A 9 -21.72 -18.28 -43.87
CA PHE A 9 -20.37 -18.18 -43.27
C PHE A 9 -20.50 -18.26 -41.75
N ILE A 10 -20.08 -19.37 -41.16
CA ILE A 10 -19.91 -19.53 -39.74
C ILE A 10 -18.57 -18.89 -39.34
N PHE A 11 -18.59 -17.70 -38.72
CA PHE A 11 -17.43 -17.11 -38.09
C PHE A 11 -17.18 -17.83 -36.74
N CYS A 12 -16.19 -18.70 -36.74
CA CYS A 12 -15.68 -19.31 -35.51
C CYS A 12 -14.83 -18.25 -34.76
N PHE A 13 -15.42 -17.59 -33.79
CA PHE A 13 -14.65 -16.79 -32.82
C PHE A 13 -13.88 -17.74 -31.90
N THR A 14 -12.62 -17.96 -32.20
CA THR A 14 -11.70 -18.58 -31.24
C THR A 14 -11.44 -17.59 -30.11
N PHE A 15 -12.09 -17.81 -28.98
CA PHE A 15 -11.76 -17.17 -27.73
C PHE A 15 -10.36 -17.67 -27.29
N VAL A 16 -9.31 -16.91 -27.59
CA VAL A 16 -8.00 -17.13 -26.97
C VAL A 16 -8.14 -16.63 -25.56
N ALA A 17 -8.43 -17.53 -24.62
CA ALA A 17 -8.28 -17.29 -23.21
C ALA A 17 -6.78 -17.04 -22.98
N SER A 18 -6.39 -15.78 -22.77
CA SER A 18 -5.07 -15.42 -22.23
C SER A 18 -4.95 -16.08 -20.86
N MET A 19 -4.33 -17.25 -20.83
CA MET A 19 -3.77 -17.78 -19.58
C MET A 19 -2.70 -16.77 -19.15
N HIS A 20 -2.97 -15.98 -18.13
CA HIS A 20 -1.94 -15.19 -17.43
C HIS A 20 -1.01 -16.22 -16.75
N GLY A 21 -0.05 -16.72 -17.53
CA GLY A 21 1.05 -17.52 -17.01
C GLY A 21 1.90 -16.62 -16.11
N GLN A 22 2.30 -17.16 -14.97
CA GLN A 22 3.27 -16.52 -14.09
C GLN A 22 4.48 -16.09 -14.93
N GLN A 23 4.81 -14.78 -14.87
CA GLN A 23 5.95 -14.21 -15.62
C GLN A 23 7.24 -14.98 -15.32
N SER A 24 7.97 -15.37 -16.36
CA SER A 24 9.22 -16.10 -16.17
C SER A 24 10.30 -15.22 -15.55
N PRO A 25 11.25 -15.79 -14.79
CA PRO A 25 12.38 -15.03 -14.23
C PRO A 25 13.19 -14.26 -15.28
N THR A 26 13.27 -14.78 -16.50
CA THR A 26 13.98 -14.11 -17.62
C THR A 26 13.22 -12.90 -18.12
N GLU A 27 11.91 -12.98 -18.26
CA GLU A 27 11.06 -11.84 -18.63
C GLU A 27 11.13 -10.76 -17.57
N ARG A 28 11.08 -11.14 -16.31
CA ARG A 28 11.23 -10.21 -15.17
C ARG A 28 12.56 -9.45 -15.20
N VAL A 29 13.67 -10.15 -15.44
CA VAL A 29 14.98 -9.51 -15.60
C VAL A 29 14.99 -8.54 -16.79
N THR A 30 14.37 -8.90 -17.89
CA THR A 30 14.27 -8.05 -19.10
C THR A 30 13.52 -6.74 -18.79
N GLU A 31 12.44 -6.81 -18.03
CA GLU A 31 11.69 -5.62 -17.59
C GLU A 31 12.51 -4.75 -16.63
N ILE A 32 13.22 -5.36 -15.67
CA ILE A 32 14.12 -4.63 -14.78
C ILE A 32 15.18 -3.90 -15.57
N GLN A 33 15.80 -4.55 -16.56
CA GLN A 33 16.80 -3.94 -17.43
C GLN A 33 16.22 -2.76 -18.24
N ALA A 34 14.98 -2.86 -18.72
CA ALA A 34 14.30 -1.75 -19.38
C ALA A 34 14.12 -0.56 -18.43
N ALA A 35 13.62 -0.82 -17.21
CA ALA A 35 13.43 0.20 -16.19
C ALA A 35 14.76 0.88 -15.78
N LEU A 36 15.83 0.13 -15.68
CA LEU A 36 17.16 0.67 -15.38
C LEU A 36 17.63 1.64 -16.47
N ARG A 37 17.44 1.30 -17.75
CA ARG A 37 17.80 2.21 -18.87
C ARG A 37 16.97 3.48 -18.85
N GLU A 38 15.66 3.38 -18.58
CA GLU A 38 14.76 4.54 -18.42
C GLU A 38 15.22 5.45 -17.27
N ALA A 39 15.64 4.84 -16.14
CA ALA A 39 16.13 5.56 -14.96
C ALA A 39 17.59 6.06 -15.11
N LYS A 40 18.27 5.74 -16.21
CA LYS A 40 19.71 6.04 -16.45
C LYS A 40 20.60 5.49 -15.33
N LEU A 41 20.33 4.27 -14.89
CA LEU A 41 21.10 3.51 -13.91
C LEU A 41 21.87 2.41 -14.64
N ASP A 42 23.08 2.11 -14.17
CA ASP A 42 23.95 1.10 -14.78
C ASP A 42 23.57 -0.33 -14.35
N GLY A 43 22.83 -0.46 -13.25
CA GLY A 43 22.36 -1.74 -12.77
C GLY A 43 21.60 -1.64 -11.44
N TRP A 44 21.10 -2.79 -10.99
CA TRP A 44 20.49 -2.97 -9.68
C TRP A 44 21.20 -4.10 -8.95
N LEU A 45 21.74 -3.81 -7.77
CA LEU A 45 22.36 -4.78 -6.89
C LEU A 45 21.42 -5.12 -5.74
N PHE A 46 20.77 -6.28 -5.84
CA PHE A 46 20.04 -6.88 -4.73
C PHE A 46 21.02 -7.51 -3.75
N TYR A 47 20.71 -7.41 -2.48
CA TYR A 47 21.47 -7.98 -1.38
C TYR A 47 20.54 -8.57 -0.32
N ASP A 48 20.90 -9.69 0.23
CA ASP A 48 20.22 -10.21 1.41
C ASP A 48 21.19 -10.91 2.37
N PHE A 49 20.87 -10.82 3.63
CA PHE A 49 21.45 -11.60 4.71
C PHE A 49 20.37 -11.95 5.72
N ARG A 50 20.02 -13.25 5.79
CA ARG A 50 19.02 -13.76 6.74
C ARG A 50 17.63 -13.15 6.58
N HIS A 51 17.16 -13.00 5.34
CA HIS A 51 15.87 -12.38 5.01
C HIS A 51 15.73 -10.91 5.45
N SER A 52 16.84 -10.17 5.47
CA SER A 52 16.81 -8.74 5.80
C SER A 52 16.14 -7.87 4.74
N ASP A 53 16.04 -8.38 3.50
CA ASP A 53 15.43 -7.66 2.37
C ASP A 53 14.25 -8.41 1.76
N PRO A 54 13.04 -8.35 2.36
CA PRO A 54 11.85 -8.96 1.79
C PRO A 54 11.47 -8.40 0.41
N LEU A 55 11.84 -7.14 0.11
CA LEU A 55 11.58 -6.53 -1.20
C LEU A 55 12.33 -7.26 -2.32
N ALA A 56 13.57 -7.69 -2.06
CA ALA A 56 14.32 -8.49 -3.03
C ALA A 56 13.61 -9.81 -3.36
N TYR A 57 13.05 -10.48 -2.35
CA TYR A 57 12.31 -11.74 -2.55
C TYR A 57 11.05 -11.51 -3.39
N ARG A 58 10.26 -10.49 -3.09
CA ARG A 58 9.02 -10.16 -3.82
C ARG A 58 9.30 -9.74 -5.26
N ILE A 59 10.25 -8.83 -5.46
CA ILE A 59 10.60 -8.32 -6.80
C ILE A 59 11.17 -9.42 -7.69
N LEU A 60 12.04 -10.27 -7.15
CA LEU A 60 12.69 -11.37 -7.88
C LEU A 60 11.84 -12.64 -7.91
N LYS A 61 10.70 -12.67 -7.24
CA LYS A 61 9.81 -13.85 -7.08
C LYS A 61 10.57 -15.07 -6.53
N LEU A 62 11.40 -14.84 -5.51
CA LEU A 62 12.11 -15.89 -4.78
C LEU A 62 11.19 -16.50 -3.71
N ASP A 63 11.44 -17.78 -3.38
CA ASP A 63 10.76 -18.44 -2.28
C ASP A 63 11.23 -17.84 -0.93
N GLU A 64 10.35 -17.12 -0.26
CA GLU A 64 10.59 -16.49 1.04
C GLU A 64 10.84 -17.52 2.17
N LYS A 65 10.38 -18.77 1.98
CA LYS A 65 10.58 -19.86 2.96
C LYS A 65 11.93 -20.55 2.79
N MET A 66 12.65 -20.28 1.70
CA MET A 66 13.94 -20.91 1.46
C MET A 66 14.96 -20.45 2.50
N PHE A 67 15.57 -21.38 3.20
CA PHE A 67 16.58 -21.11 4.24
C PHE A 67 17.70 -20.20 3.71
N ALA A 68 17.99 -19.08 4.42
CA ALA A 68 19.01 -18.12 4.09
C ALA A 68 19.81 -17.75 5.33
N SER A 69 21.03 -18.26 5.43
CA SER A 69 21.95 -17.96 6.55
C SER A 69 23.21 -17.23 6.12
N ARG A 70 23.44 -17.12 4.84
CA ARG A 70 24.62 -16.50 4.24
C ARG A 70 24.23 -15.35 3.32
N ARG A 71 25.16 -14.38 3.20
CA ARG A 71 24.99 -13.26 2.27
C ARG A 71 24.97 -13.76 0.83
N TRP A 72 24.03 -13.22 0.06
CA TRP A 72 24.02 -13.33 -1.38
C TRP A 72 23.82 -11.97 -2.03
N PHE A 73 24.26 -11.84 -3.27
CA PHE A 73 24.05 -10.66 -4.10
C PHE A 73 23.57 -11.11 -5.47
N TYR A 74 22.68 -10.35 -6.05
CA TYR A 74 22.25 -10.53 -7.42
C TYR A 74 22.35 -9.20 -8.15
N TYR A 75 23.26 -9.13 -9.09
CA TYR A 75 23.49 -7.93 -9.89
C TYR A 75 22.80 -8.08 -11.24
N ILE A 76 21.87 -7.18 -11.54
CA ILE A 76 21.21 -7.04 -12.84
C ILE A 76 21.77 -5.78 -13.50
N PRO A 77 22.64 -5.89 -14.51
CA PRO A 77 23.11 -4.73 -15.28
C PRO A 77 21.99 -4.19 -16.17
N ALA A 78 22.01 -2.91 -16.51
CA ALA A 78 21.07 -2.29 -17.46
C ALA A 78 21.09 -2.97 -18.85
N SER A 79 22.21 -3.63 -19.19
CA SER A 79 22.36 -4.48 -20.37
C SER A 79 23.38 -5.58 -20.11
N GLY A 80 23.17 -6.75 -20.71
CA GLY A 80 24.05 -7.91 -20.55
C GLY A 80 23.52 -8.94 -19.54
N GLU A 81 24.36 -9.91 -19.22
CA GLU A 81 23.99 -11.07 -18.40
C GLU A 81 24.01 -10.71 -16.90
N PRO A 82 22.95 -11.05 -16.14
CA PRO A 82 22.96 -10.93 -14.68
C PRO A 82 24.01 -11.80 -14.00
N VAL A 83 24.36 -11.44 -12.77
CA VAL A 83 25.38 -12.18 -12.01
C VAL A 83 24.87 -12.52 -10.61
N LYS A 84 24.85 -13.81 -10.31
CA LYS A 84 24.55 -14.39 -8.99
C LYS A 84 25.84 -14.53 -8.20
N ILE A 85 25.96 -13.89 -7.05
CA ILE A 85 27.14 -14.00 -6.17
C ILE A 85 26.70 -14.68 -4.88
N VAL A 86 27.08 -15.92 -4.69
CA VAL A 86 26.56 -16.80 -3.63
C VAL A 86 27.69 -17.46 -2.84
N GLN A 87 27.44 -17.73 -1.56
CA GLN A 87 28.38 -18.41 -0.70
C GLN A 87 28.39 -19.92 -0.97
N SER A 88 29.54 -20.58 -0.86
CA SER A 88 29.78 -21.96 -1.29
C SER A 88 28.85 -23.00 -0.63
N ILE A 89 28.40 -22.79 0.59
CA ILE A 89 27.49 -23.72 1.28
C ILE A 89 26.01 -23.48 0.97
N GLU A 90 25.67 -22.34 0.36
CA GLU A 90 24.32 -21.99 -0.09
C GLU A 90 24.31 -21.59 -1.57
N GLN A 91 25.16 -22.23 -2.38
CA GLN A 91 25.33 -21.88 -3.79
C GLN A 91 24.10 -22.06 -4.69
N PHE A 92 23.08 -22.78 -4.20
CA PHE A 92 21.81 -23.00 -4.90
C PHE A 92 20.81 -21.88 -4.70
N LYS A 93 21.07 -20.92 -3.81
CA LYS A 93 20.12 -19.91 -3.35
C LYS A 93 19.42 -19.12 -4.45
N LEU A 94 20.11 -18.81 -5.53
CA LEU A 94 19.60 -18.04 -6.66
C LEU A 94 19.45 -18.87 -7.95
N ASP A 95 19.29 -20.21 -7.87
CA ASP A 95 19.28 -21.08 -9.06
C ASP A 95 18.02 -20.88 -9.92
N SER A 96 16.92 -20.43 -9.35
CA SER A 96 15.71 -20.06 -10.09
C SER A 96 15.88 -18.82 -10.99
N LEU A 97 16.90 -17.99 -10.75
CA LEU A 97 17.15 -16.77 -11.50
C LEU A 97 18.09 -17.02 -12.68
N PRO A 98 17.97 -16.26 -13.80
CA PRO A 98 18.92 -16.32 -14.91
C PRO A 98 20.27 -15.69 -14.53
N GLY A 99 21.29 -15.95 -15.36
CA GLY A 99 22.60 -15.34 -15.27
C GLY A 99 23.69 -16.26 -14.73
N ARG A 100 24.95 -15.84 -14.90
CA ARG A 100 26.13 -16.59 -14.46
C ARG A 100 26.26 -16.62 -12.95
N LYS A 101 26.76 -17.72 -12.42
CA LYS A 101 27.01 -17.91 -10.99
C LYS A 101 28.47 -17.66 -10.64
N VAL A 102 28.70 -16.90 -9.59
CA VAL A 102 30.01 -16.63 -8.97
C VAL A 102 29.93 -17.10 -7.52
N VAL A 103 30.74 -18.08 -7.16
CA VAL A 103 30.77 -18.64 -5.82
C VAL A 103 31.95 -18.05 -5.04
N PHE A 104 31.73 -17.71 -3.76
CA PHE A 104 32.78 -17.28 -2.84
C PHE A 104 32.78 -18.14 -1.57
N ARG A 105 33.93 -18.24 -0.90
CA ARG A 105 34.09 -18.98 0.36
C ARG A 105 34.21 -18.05 1.56
N GLY A 106 35.16 -17.11 1.51
CA GLY A 106 35.46 -16.19 2.59
C GLY A 106 35.19 -14.74 2.23
N TRP A 107 35.32 -13.83 3.20
CA TRP A 107 35.03 -12.42 2.99
C TRP A 107 35.99 -11.74 2.00
N GLN A 108 37.29 -12.12 1.99
CA GLN A 108 38.28 -11.57 1.04
C GLN A 108 37.90 -11.91 -0.41
N GLU A 109 37.46 -13.16 -0.62
CA GLU A 109 37.00 -13.59 -1.95
C GLU A 109 35.70 -12.88 -2.33
N LEU A 110 34.75 -12.72 -1.41
CA LEU A 110 33.55 -11.94 -1.64
C LEU A 110 33.86 -10.52 -2.12
N HIS A 111 34.77 -9.81 -1.42
CA HIS A 111 35.15 -8.44 -1.79
C HIS A 111 35.78 -8.40 -3.18
N THR A 112 36.64 -9.38 -3.51
CA THR A 112 37.27 -9.50 -4.83
C THR A 112 36.21 -9.70 -5.91
N ARG A 113 35.29 -10.66 -5.71
CA ARG A 113 34.21 -10.97 -6.67
C ARG A 113 33.24 -9.81 -6.88
N LEU A 114 32.84 -9.13 -5.80
CA LEU A 114 32.01 -7.93 -5.92
C LEU A 114 32.69 -6.84 -6.72
N ARG A 115 34.00 -6.58 -6.46
CA ARG A 115 34.75 -5.59 -7.20
C ARG A 115 34.89 -5.94 -8.68
N GLU A 116 35.17 -7.19 -9.00
CA GLU A 116 35.29 -7.69 -10.39
C GLU A 116 33.97 -7.53 -11.15
N VAL A 117 32.80 -7.73 -10.48
CA VAL A 117 31.47 -7.63 -11.10
C VAL A 117 31.03 -6.18 -11.25
N LEU A 118 31.30 -5.34 -10.26
CA LEU A 118 30.73 -4.00 -10.18
C LEU A 118 31.63 -2.91 -10.77
N ASN A 119 32.94 -3.06 -10.67
CA ASN A 119 33.92 -2.06 -11.14
C ASN A 119 34.65 -2.54 -12.40
N ASN A 120 33.92 -2.58 -13.52
CA ASN A 120 34.46 -3.07 -14.80
C ASN A 120 34.62 -1.97 -15.86
N THR A 121 34.63 -0.70 -15.46
CA THR A 121 34.73 0.47 -16.37
C THR A 121 35.47 1.62 -15.69
N ASP A 122 36.01 2.52 -16.50
CA ASP A 122 36.73 3.74 -16.03
C ASP A 122 35.77 4.82 -15.49
N SER A 123 34.43 4.64 -15.64
CA SER A 123 33.39 5.55 -15.15
C SER A 123 32.74 5.05 -13.85
N LYS A 124 32.42 5.97 -12.95
CA LYS A 124 31.70 5.67 -11.71
C LYS A 124 30.30 5.21 -12.01
N ARG A 125 30.04 3.91 -11.84
CA ARG A 125 28.71 3.30 -12.08
C ARG A 125 27.70 3.76 -11.05
N ARG A 126 26.49 4.07 -11.51
CA ARG A 126 25.31 4.36 -10.71
C ARG A 126 24.48 3.09 -10.54
N ILE A 127 24.50 2.49 -9.37
CA ILE A 127 23.89 1.19 -9.10
C ILE A 127 22.77 1.35 -8.08
N ALA A 128 21.55 0.99 -8.45
CA ALA A 128 20.41 0.96 -7.53
C ALA A 128 20.64 -0.08 -6.42
N MET A 129 20.27 0.26 -5.20
CA MET A 129 20.22 -0.63 -4.04
C MET A 129 19.02 -0.24 -3.18
N GLN A 130 18.51 -1.17 -2.37
CA GLN A 130 17.48 -0.87 -1.38
C GLN A 130 18.09 -0.04 -0.24
N TYR A 131 18.37 1.19 -0.57
CA TYR A 131 19.05 2.19 0.24
C TYR A 131 18.33 3.53 0.11
N SER A 132 18.09 4.20 1.22
CA SER A 132 17.52 5.54 1.25
C SER A 132 18.56 6.53 1.80
N PRO A 133 19.06 7.45 0.96
CA PRO A 133 19.93 8.53 1.43
C PRO A 133 19.26 9.31 2.55
N MET A 134 20.03 9.66 3.59
CA MET A 134 19.55 10.37 4.79
C MET A 134 18.34 9.70 5.50
N ASN A 135 17.99 8.48 5.08
CA ASN A 135 16.83 7.73 5.56
C ASN A 135 15.47 8.43 5.32
N ASP A 136 15.38 9.24 4.26
CA ASP A 136 14.16 9.98 3.90
C ASP A 136 12.96 9.06 3.67
N ILE A 137 13.19 7.83 3.15
CA ILE A 137 12.18 6.81 2.91
C ILE A 137 12.64 5.50 3.58
N PRO A 138 12.43 5.32 4.90
CA PRO A 138 12.93 4.16 5.66
C PRO A 138 12.37 2.82 5.16
N TYR A 139 11.18 2.80 4.57
CA TYR A 139 10.54 1.62 3.98
C TYR A 139 11.39 0.92 2.91
N ILE A 140 12.25 1.68 2.21
CA ILE A 140 13.14 1.17 1.16
C ILE A 140 14.52 0.79 1.71
N SER A 141 14.91 1.28 2.88
CA SER A 141 16.24 1.08 3.45
C SER A 141 16.40 -0.31 4.06
N ARG A 142 16.77 -1.30 3.23
CA ARG A 142 16.94 -2.70 3.62
C ARG A 142 18.40 -3.15 3.66
N VAL A 143 19.28 -2.44 2.93
CA VAL A 143 20.73 -2.71 2.90
C VAL A 143 21.39 -1.97 4.05
N ASP A 144 22.19 -2.69 4.85
CA ASP A 144 22.91 -2.12 5.97
C ASP A 144 24.02 -1.13 5.53
N ALA A 145 24.36 -0.19 6.43
CA ALA A 145 25.34 0.86 6.16
C ALA A 145 26.72 0.30 5.77
N GLY A 146 27.17 -0.77 6.43
CA GLY A 146 28.47 -1.39 6.14
C GLY A 146 28.53 -1.99 4.73
N THR A 147 27.44 -2.56 4.25
CA THR A 147 27.36 -3.03 2.86
C THR A 147 27.38 -1.87 1.88
N ILE A 148 26.69 -0.76 2.15
CA ILE A 148 26.75 0.46 1.33
C ILE A 148 28.17 1.05 1.29
N GLU A 149 28.86 1.11 2.43
CA GLU A 149 30.27 1.56 2.52
C GLU A 149 31.20 0.65 1.71
N LEU A 150 31.01 -0.67 1.80
CA LEU A 150 31.78 -1.65 1.03
C LEU A 150 31.61 -1.41 -0.49
N ILE A 151 30.39 -1.24 -0.97
CA ILE A 151 30.11 -1.00 -2.39
C ILE A 151 30.73 0.34 -2.85
N ARG A 152 30.61 1.39 -2.04
CA ARG A 152 31.25 2.69 -2.31
C ARG A 152 32.78 2.57 -2.40
N SER A 153 33.40 1.71 -1.59
CA SER A 153 34.85 1.50 -1.60
C SER A 153 35.38 0.90 -2.91
N PHE A 154 34.49 0.32 -3.72
CA PHE A 154 34.81 -0.17 -5.07
C PHE A 154 34.70 0.89 -6.17
N GLY A 155 34.45 2.16 -5.83
CA GLY A 155 34.29 3.24 -6.80
C GLY A 155 32.88 3.32 -7.41
N VAL A 156 31.93 2.59 -6.87
CA VAL A 156 30.52 2.60 -7.29
C VAL A 156 29.76 3.73 -6.58
N ALA A 157 28.74 4.29 -7.23
CA ALA A 157 27.76 5.19 -6.63
C ALA A 157 26.45 4.42 -6.33
N PRO A 158 26.21 3.98 -5.09
CA PRO A 158 24.90 3.45 -4.72
C PRO A 158 23.85 4.55 -4.82
N GLU A 159 22.77 4.25 -5.54
CA GLU A 159 21.58 5.10 -5.71
C GLU A 159 20.38 4.42 -5.06
N THR A 160 19.39 5.22 -4.65
CA THR A 160 18.15 4.63 -4.12
C THR A 160 17.40 3.85 -5.20
N SER A 161 16.84 2.70 -4.82
CA SER A 161 15.93 1.92 -5.67
C SER A 161 14.46 2.28 -5.49
N ALA A 162 14.14 3.35 -4.79
CA ALA A 162 12.77 3.67 -4.35
C ALA A 162 11.73 3.65 -5.48
N GLU A 163 11.99 4.32 -6.60
CA GLU A 163 11.09 4.33 -7.76
C GLU A 163 11.03 2.95 -8.47
N LEU A 164 12.12 2.19 -8.46
CA LEU A 164 12.14 0.83 -9.00
C LEU A 164 11.34 -0.14 -8.12
N VAL A 165 11.51 -0.06 -6.81
CA VAL A 165 10.69 -0.87 -5.86
C VAL A 165 9.22 -0.57 -6.07
N GLN A 166 8.82 0.70 -6.13
CA GLN A 166 7.44 1.07 -6.42
C GLN A 166 6.92 0.43 -7.71
N ARG A 167 7.70 0.53 -8.81
CA ARG A 167 7.32 -0.01 -10.12
C ARG A 167 7.11 -1.53 -10.10
N PHE A 168 7.93 -2.26 -9.35
CA PHE A 168 7.97 -3.72 -9.40
C PHE A 168 7.21 -4.42 -8.27
N GLU A 169 6.82 -3.68 -7.23
CA GLU A 169 6.21 -4.27 -6.04
C GLU A 169 4.88 -3.59 -5.65
N ALA A 170 4.67 -2.32 -6.03
CA ALA A 170 3.50 -1.56 -5.59
C ALA A 170 2.52 -1.18 -6.72
N VAL A 171 2.85 -1.45 -7.98
CA VAL A 171 1.95 -1.23 -9.11
C VAL A 171 1.01 -2.42 -9.25
N PHE A 172 -0.31 -2.18 -9.17
CA PHE A 172 -1.31 -3.23 -9.31
C PHE A 172 -1.40 -3.77 -10.73
N SER A 173 -1.48 -5.07 -10.84
CA SER A 173 -1.98 -5.72 -12.06
C SER A 173 -3.48 -5.46 -12.24
N PRO A 174 -4.04 -5.61 -13.45
CA PRO A 174 -5.49 -5.49 -13.65
C PRO A 174 -6.31 -6.41 -12.74
N ALA A 175 -5.82 -7.61 -12.45
CA ALA A 175 -6.47 -8.55 -11.53
C ALA A 175 -6.43 -8.05 -10.07
N GLN A 176 -5.31 -7.50 -9.63
CA GLN A 176 -5.18 -6.91 -8.30
C GLN A 176 -6.09 -5.68 -8.14
N HIS A 177 -6.17 -4.81 -9.16
CA HIS A 177 -7.10 -3.70 -9.14
C HIS A 177 -8.56 -4.16 -8.99
N GLN A 178 -8.99 -5.18 -9.75
CA GLN A 178 -10.34 -5.75 -9.60
C GLN A 178 -10.58 -6.33 -8.20
N MET A 179 -9.59 -7.04 -7.64
CA MET A 179 -9.69 -7.58 -6.27
C MET A 179 -9.76 -6.47 -5.23
N HIS A 180 -9.02 -5.37 -5.42
CA HIS A 180 -9.09 -4.20 -4.56
C HIS A 180 -10.48 -3.54 -4.58
N VAL A 181 -11.06 -3.32 -5.76
CA VAL A 181 -12.42 -2.75 -5.90
C VAL A 181 -13.45 -3.66 -5.25
N GLU A 182 -13.41 -4.99 -5.51
CA GLU A 182 -14.30 -5.96 -4.86
C GLU A 182 -14.18 -5.91 -3.33
N ALA A 183 -12.94 -5.86 -2.81
CA ALA A 183 -12.68 -5.78 -1.37
C ALA A 183 -13.20 -4.46 -0.77
N SER A 184 -12.99 -3.33 -1.47
CA SER A 184 -13.44 -2.01 -1.03
C SER A 184 -14.96 -1.92 -0.93
N ASP A 185 -15.68 -2.47 -1.92
CA ASP A 185 -17.15 -2.50 -1.92
C ASP A 185 -17.72 -3.40 -0.81
N LYS A 186 -17.07 -4.53 -0.55
CA LYS A 186 -17.43 -5.42 0.56
C LYS A 186 -17.20 -4.73 1.91
N MET A 187 -16.03 -4.11 2.08
CA MET A 187 -15.64 -3.38 3.29
C MET A 187 -16.67 -2.28 3.59
N HIS A 188 -16.99 -1.46 2.58
CA HIS A 188 -18.01 -0.41 2.73
C HIS A 188 -19.33 -0.97 3.29
N ARG A 189 -19.85 -2.07 2.72
CA ARG A 189 -21.10 -2.70 3.20
C ARG A 189 -20.97 -3.21 4.63
N ILE A 190 -19.82 -3.82 4.97
CA ILE A 190 -19.58 -4.35 6.33
C ILE A 190 -19.54 -3.23 7.38
N ILE A 191 -18.92 -2.08 7.04
CA ILE A 191 -18.93 -0.89 7.91
C ILE A 191 -20.36 -0.37 8.10
N GLN A 192 -21.17 -0.29 7.04
CA GLN A 192 -22.57 0.12 7.14
C GLN A 192 -23.40 -0.87 7.97
N ASP A 193 -23.16 -2.18 7.82
CA ASP A 193 -23.79 -3.22 8.63
C ASP A 193 -23.40 -3.10 10.12
N ALA A 194 -22.13 -2.71 10.41
CA ALA A 194 -21.70 -2.48 11.79
C ALA A 194 -22.42 -1.31 12.46
N PHE A 195 -22.61 -0.17 11.77
CA PHE A 195 -23.42 0.93 12.28
C PHE A 195 -24.89 0.53 12.45
N ALA A 196 -25.43 -0.26 11.53
CA ALA A 196 -26.81 -0.78 11.64
C ALA A 196 -26.97 -1.74 12.84
N GLU A 197 -25.96 -2.57 13.11
CA GLU A 197 -25.95 -3.48 14.28
C GLU A 197 -25.85 -2.71 15.59
N ILE A 198 -25.04 -1.64 15.67
CA ILE A 198 -25.04 -0.72 16.82
C ILE A 198 -26.44 -0.15 17.02
N ALA A 199 -27.07 0.37 15.95
CA ALA A 199 -28.43 0.91 16.03
C ALA A 199 -29.45 -0.11 16.53
N ARG A 200 -29.41 -1.34 16.03
CA ARG A 200 -30.29 -2.45 16.43
C ARG A 200 -30.15 -2.75 17.91
N ARG A 201 -28.92 -2.94 18.39
CA ARG A 201 -28.67 -3.27 19.81
C ARG A 201 -29.10 -2.15 20.75
N ILE A 202 -28.76 -0.91 20.43
CA ILE A 202 -29.12 0.26 21.25
C ILE A 202 -30.64 0.46 21.31
N ARG A 203 -31.38 0.22 20.21
CA ARG A 203 -32.86 0.30 20.21
C ARG A 203 -33.52 -0.84 20.98
N ALA A 204 -32.86 -1.99 21.08
CA ALA A 204 -33.34 -3.15 21.83
C ALA A 204 -32.87 -3.16 23.29
N ASP A 205 -32.16 -2.11 23.76
CA ASP A 205 -31.50 -2.04 25.08
C ASP A 205 -30.56 -3.23 25.33
N GLU A 206 -29.98 -3.81 24.27
CA GLU A 206 -28.94 -4.85 24.34
C GLU A 206 -27.60 -4.22 24.62
N PRO A 207 -26.86 -4.63 25.67
CA PRO A 207 -25.48 -4.17 25.91
C PRO A 207 -24.58 -4.46 24.69
N THR A 208 -23.76 -3.50 24.32
CA THR A 208 -22.79 -3.67 23.25
C THR A 208 -21.52 -2.88 23.55
N THR A 209 -20.40 -3.39 23.06
CA THR A 209 -19.07 -2.81 23.26
C THR A 209 -18.34 -2.66 21.93
N GLU A 210 -17.23 -1.91 21.94
CA GLU A 210 -16.30 -1.80 20.80
C GLU A 210 -15.86 -3.19 20.33
N TRP A 211 -15.53 -4.08 21.28
CA TRP A 211 -15.12 -5.46 20.99
C TRP A 211 -16.25 -6.27 20.32
N ASP A 212 -17.49 -6.16 20.80
CA ASP A 212 -18.61 -6.91 20.23
C ASP A 212 -18.84 -6.53 18.76
N ILE A 213 -18.69 -5.25 18.42
CA ILE A 213 -18.84 -4.78 17.04
C ILE A 213 -17.64 -5.20 16.19
N ALA A 214 -16.42 -5.18 16.71
CA ALA A 214 -15.25 -5.72 16.00
C ALA A 214 -15.44 -7.22 15.71
N GLN A 215 -15.94 -8.01 16.66
CA GLN A 215 -16.24 -9.44 16.44
C GLN A 215 -17.36 -9.65 15.41
N PHE A 216 -18.39 -8.81 15.41
CA PHE A 216 -19.42 -8.82 14.37
C PHE A 216 -18.82 -8.60 12.98
N MET A 217 -17.94 -7.61 12.81
CA MET A 217 -17.28 -7.33 11.53
C MET A 217 -16.35 -8.47 11.10
N LEU A 218 -15.59 -9.08 12.03
CA LEU A 218 -14.74 -10.26 11.72
C LEU A 218 -15.56 -11.44 11.21
N ALA A 219 -16.76 -11.67 11.78
CA ALA A 219 -17.67 -12.70 11.27
C ALA A 219 -18.13 -12.37 9.84
N ARG A 220 -18.45 -11.10 9.58
CA ARG A 220 -18.83 -10.63 8.23
C ARG A 220 -17.67 -10.78 7.22
N TYR A 221 -16.41 -10.50 7.62
CA TYR A 221 -15.24 -10.74 6.77
C TYR A 221 -15.17 -12.20 6.31
N LYS A 222 -15.35 -13.12 7.26
CA LYS A 222 -15.36 -14.56 6.96
C LYS A 222 -16.47 -14.92 5.96
N ASP A 223 -17.69 -14.45 6.19
CA ASP A 223 -18.84 -14.74 5.34
C ASP A 223 -18.68 -14.19 3.92
N GLU A 224 -17.99 -13.05 3.77
CA GLU A 224 -17.71 -12.40 2.49
C GLU A 224 -16.40 -12.92 1.81
N GLY A 225 -15.70 -13.88 2.40
CA GLY A 225 -14.46 -14.45 1.86
C GLY A 225 -13.27 -13.50 1.93
N MET A 226 -13.24 -12.64 2.95
CA MET A 226 -12.13 -11.71 3.22
C MET A 226 -11.24 -12.26 4.34
N GLN A 227 -10.00 -11.75 4.46
CA GLN A 227 -9.12 -12.09 5.57
C GLN A 227 -9.65 -11.49 6.87
N GLN A 228 -9.49 -12.22 7.97
CA GLN A 228 -9.96 -11.78 9.29
C GLN A 228 -8.86 -10.96 9.98
N GLU A 229 -8.68 -9.72 9.53
CA GLU A 229 -7.74 -8.78 10.13
C GLU A 229 -8.40 -7.99 11.27
N PRO A 230 -7.70 -7.75 12.39
CA PRO A 230 -8.19 -6.87 13.44
C PRO A 230 -8.50 -5.46 12.92
N MET A 231 -9.47 -4.79 13.53
CA MET A 231 -9.87 -3.44 13.16
C MET A 231 -10.08 -2.55 14.37
N ILE A 232 -10.05 -1.25 14.14
CA ILE A 232 -10.38 -0.25 15.15
C ILE A 232 -11.89 -0.07 15.17
N VAL A 233 -12.49 -0.29 16.33
CA VAL A 233 -13.83 0.21 16.70
C VAL A 233 -13.62 0.98 17.99
N ALA A 234 -13.81 2.29 17.95
CA ALA A 234 -13.51 3.17 19.07
C ALA A 234 -14.67 4.12 19.37
N VAL A 235 -14.84 4.47 20.64
CA VAL A 235 -15.85 5.44 21.07
C VAL A 235 -15.23 6.58 21.88
N ASN A 236 -15.72 7.80 21.67
CA ASN A 236 -15.36 9.00 22.42
C ASN A 236 -13.84 9.18 22.55
N ALA A 237 -13.28 9.23 23.77
CA ALA A 237 -11.86 9.45 24.01
C ALA A 237 -10.94 8.38 23.34
N ASN A 238 -11.42 7.15 23.17
CA ASN A 238 -10.65 6.11 22.50
C ASN A 238 -10.40 6.44 21.01
N THR A 239 -11.28 7.23 20.37
CA THR A 239 -11.10 7.68 19.00
C THR A 239 -9.94 8.66 18.82
N ALA A 240 -9.44 9.26 19.92
CA ALA A 240 -8.31 10.17 19.90
C ALA A 240 -6.94 9.47 19.85
N ASP A 241 -6.90 8.15 20.04
CA ASP A 241 -5.73 7.32 19.80
C ASP A 241 -5.84 6.71 18.39
N PRO A 242 -5.01 7.16 17.42
CA PRO A 242 -5.09 6.68 16.03
C PRO A 242 -4.86 5.17 15.87
N HIS A 243 -4.18 4.54 16.82
CA HIS A 243 -3.88 3.09 16.82
C HIS A 243 -4.63 2.33 17.92
N TYR A 244 -5.71 2.90 18.45
CA TYR A 244 -6.55 2.20 19.42
C TYR A 244 -7.05 0.87 18.84
N MET A 245 -6.84 -0.22 19.59
CA MET A 245 -7.33 -1.54 19.19
C MET A 245 -8.13 -2.15 20.34
N PRO A 246 -9.45 -2.36 20.18
CA PRO A 246 -10.25 -2.99 21.22
C PRO A 246 -9.85 -4.46 21.39
N THR A 247 -9.74 -4.89 22.64
CA THR A 247 -9.58 -6.29 23.00
C THR A 247 -10.73 -6.73 23.91
N LYS A 248 -10.86 -8.02 24.14
CA LYS A 248 -11.89 -8.54 25.05
C LYS A 248 -11.75 -7.95 26.47
N GLU A 249 -10.52 -7.71 26.92
CA GLU A 249 -10.19 -7.19 28.25
C GLU A 249 -10.18 -5.66 28.33
N LYS A 250 -9.86 -5.00 27.20
CA LYS A 250 -9.75 -3.54 27.10
C LYS A 250 -10.64 -3.05 25.96
N ASN A 251 -11.83 -2.60 26.30
CA ASN A 251 -12.81 -2.01 25.39
C ASN A 251 -13.83 -1.18 26.19
N SER A 252 -14.57 -0.32 25.51
CA SER A 252 -15.62 0.51 26.10
C SER A 252 -17.02 0.08 25.66
N SER A 253 -18.04 0.32 26.50
CA SER A 253 -19.42 0.16 26.09
C SER A 253 -19.82 1.24 25.11
N ILE A 254 -20.67 0.90 24.15
CA ILE A 254 -21.30 1.84 23.21
C ILE A 254 -22.69 2.20 23.71
N LYS A 255 -22.99 3.50 23.86
CA LYS A 255 -24.24 4.01 24.45
C LYS A 255 -24.79 5.18 23.62
N ARG A 256 -26.05 5.53 23.86
CA ARG A 256 -26.66 6.76 23.33
C ARG A 256 -25.79 7.98 23.71
N GLY A 257 -25.50 8.83 22.76
CA GLY A 257 -24.66 10.01 22.93
C GLY A 257 -23.19 9.78 22.62
N ASP A 258 -22.74 8.57 22.31
CA ASP A 258 -21.34 8.28 21.99
C ASP A 258 -21.03 8.61 20.52
N PHE A 259 -19.83 9.15 20.30
CA PHE A 259 -19.20 9.26 19.00
C PHE A 259 -18.45 7.97 18.71
N VAL A 260 -18.59 7.43 17.50
CA VAL A 260 -18.00 6.14 17.08
C VAL A 260 -17.12 6.34 15.86
N LEU A 261 -15.94 5.77 15.87
CA LEU A 261 -15.04 5.64 14.73
C LEU A 261 -14.81 4.15 14.44
N ILE A 262 -14.96 3.78 13.18
CA ILE A 262 -14.60 2.45 12.67
C ILE A 262 -13.55 2.65 11.59
N ASP A 263 -12.39 2.02 11.81
CA ASP A 263 -11.28 2.00 10.87
C ASP A 263 -10.89 0.55 10.62
N ALA A 264 -10.94 0.16 9.36
CA ALA A 264 -10.95 -1.24 8.98
C ALA A 264 -10.17 -1.46 7.69
N ALA A 265 -9.13 -2.32 7.81
CA ALA A 265 -8.32 -2.78 6.70
C ALA A 265 -8.44 -4.30 6.53
N THR A 266 -8.51 -4.76 5.31
CA THR A 266 -8.43 -6.20 4.97
C THR A 266 -8.32 -6.38 3.45
N LYS A 267 -8.27 -7.64 3.00
CA LYS A 267 -8.26 -8.03 1.57
C LYS A 267 -9.06 -9.30 1.34
N LEU A 268 -9.31 -9.61 0.08
CA LEU A 268 -9.89 -10.90 -0.26
C LEU A 268 -8.98 -12.05 0.19
N ASN A 269 -9.55 -13.15 0.64
CA ASN A 269 -8.79 -14.35 0.97
C ASN A 269 -8.44 -15.14 -0.31
N LYS A 270 -7.66 -14.50 -1.19
CA LYS A 270 -7.20 -15.03 -2.47
C LYS A 270 -5.69 -14.79 -2.62
N PRO A 271 -4.96 -15.61 -3.36
CA PRO A 271 -3.57 -15.32 -3.72
C PRO A 271 -3.44 -13.96 -4.41
N ASP A 272 -2.33 -13.27 -4.18
CA ASP A 272 -1.97 -11.96 -4.74
C ASP A 272 -3.00 -10.84 -4.48
N ALA A 273 -3.97 -11.06 -3.56
CA ALA A 273 -4.95 -10.05 -3.20
C ALA A 273 -4.27 -8.85 -2.53
N VAL A 274 -4.74 -7.65 -2.89
CA VAL A 274 -4.30 -6.38 -2.32
C VAL A 274 -5.32 -5.84 -1.35
N ALA A 275 -4.86 -5.07 -0.37
CA ALA A 275 -5.66 -4.54 0.71
C ALA A 275 -6.62 -3.43 0.27
N THR A 276 -7.63 -3.18 1.08
CA THR A 276 -8.44 -1.97 1.14
C THR A 276 -8.44 -1.46 2.57
N ASP A 277 -8.59 -0.15 2.75
CA ASP A 277 -8.58 0.52 4.05
C ASP A 277 -9.59 1.66 4.07
N GLN A 278 -10.45 1.70 5.08
CA GLN A 278 -11.52 2.70 5.16
C GLN A 278 -11.82 3.09 6.60
N THR A 279 -11.85 4.39 6.88
CA THR A 279 -12.35 4.93 8.15
C THR A 279 -13.66 5.68 7.96
N TRP A 280 -14.65 5.32 8.79
CA TRP A 280 -15.96 5.95 8.87
C TRP A 280 -16.31 6.35 10.30
N THR A 281 -17.13 7.40 10.43
CA THR A 281 -17.55 7.93 11.72
C THR A 281 -19.07 7.98 11.86
N GLY A 282 -19.55 7.73 13.09
CA GLY A 282 -20.94 7.77 13.45
C GLY A 282 -21.18 8.38 14.83
N TYR A 283 -22.42 8.76 15.12
CA TYR A 283 -22.85 9.24 16.42
C TYR A 283 -24.10 8.48 16.84
N VAL A 284 -24.13 7.95 18.06
CA VAL A 284 -25.22 7.14 18.60
C VAL A 284 -26.37 8.06 19.05
N GLY A 285 -26.99 8.71 18.08
CA GLY A 285 -28.11 9.63 18.25
C GLY A 285 -28.87 9.83 16.94
N GLU A 286 -29.98 10.54 17.01
CA GLU A 286 -30.81 10.91 15.85
C GLU A 286 -30.23 12.15 15.13
N THR A 287 -29.51 12.98 15.88
CA THR A 287 -28.87 14.21 15.40
C THR A 287 -27.43 14.27 15.92
N VAL A 288 -26.49 14.60 15.03
CA VAL A 288 -25.08 14.77 15.38
C VAL A 288 -24.84 16.14 15.98
N PRO A 289 -24.20 16.28 17.15
CA PRO A 289 -23.83 17.57 17.74
C PRO A 289 -22.92 18.39 16.82
N GLU A 290 -23.06 19.72 16.89
CA GLU A 290 -22.30 20.66 16.06
C GLU A 290 -20.79 20.55 16.27
N GLU A 291 -20.35 20.26 17.47
CA GLU A 291 -18.96 20.04 17.84
C GLU A 291 -18.28 19.01 16.92
N TYR A 292 -18.86 17.83 16.75
CA TYR A 292 -18.32 16.79 15.87
C TYR A 292 -18.44 17.18 14.39
N THR A 293 -19.58 17.75 14.00
CA THR A 293 -19.82 18.14 12.61
C THR A 293 -18.81 19.19 12.13
N ARG A 294 -18.45 20.14 12.98
CA ARG A 294 -17.45 21.18 12.68
C ARG A 294 -16.07 20.57 12.41
N ILE A 295 -15.60 19.68 13.28
CA ILE A 295 -14.28 19.02 13.12
C ILE A 295 -14.30 18.09 11.92
N PHE A 296 -15.37 17.30 11.74
CA PHE A 296 -15.51 16.42 10.57
C PHE A 296 -15.46 17.21 9.25
N ASN A 297 -16.09 18.38 9.17
CA ASN A 297 -16.05 19.19 7.95
C ASN A 297 -14.63 19.65 7.60
N ILE A 298 -13.78 19.95 8.59
CA ILE A 298 -12.36 20.32 8.37
C ILE A 298 -11.59 19.09 7.84
N VAL A 299 -11.75 17.94 8.47
CA VAL A 299 -11.12 16.67 8.05
C VAL A 299 -11.55 16.29 6.64
N ARG A 300 -12.86 16.37 6.36
CA ARG A 300 -13.40 16.13 5.02
C ARG A 300 -12.82 17.07 3.97
N GLU A 301 -12.74 18.37 4.27
CA GLU A 301 -12.14 19.35 3.35
C GLU A 301 -10.66 19.04 3.07
N ALA A 302 -9.91 18.61 4.09
CA ALA A 302 -8.52 18.20 3.94
C ALA A 302 -8.39 16.97 3.02
N ARG A 303 -9.22 15.94 3.23
CA ARG A 303 -9.30 14.74 2.39
C ARG A 303 -9.68 15.10 0.95
N ASP A 304 -10.76 15.84 0.77
CA ASP A 304 -11.32 16.19 -0.54
C ASP A 304 -10.35 17.09 -1.33
N SER A 305 -9.63 18.01 -0.65
CA SER A 305 -8.58 18.85 -1.26
C SER A 305 -7.40 18.03 -1.76
N ALA A 306 -6.97 17.01 -1.01
CA ALA A 306 -5.91 16.09 -1.43
C ALA A 306 -6.35 15.28 -2.67
N ILE A 307 -7.57 14.74 -2.66
CA ILE A 307 -8.15 14.01 -3.81
C ILE A 307 -8.14 14.88 -5.06
N GLU A 308 -8.66 16.10 -4.94
CA GLU A 308 -8.75 17.04 -6.08
C GLU A 308 -7.37 17.48 -6.59
N PHE A 309 -6.40 17.68 -5.69
CA PHE A 309 -5.02 17.97 -6.06
C PHE A 309 -4.40 16.83 -6.89
N VAL A 310 -4.57 15.58 -6.44
CA VAL A 310 -4.07 14.41 -7.19
C VAL A 310 -4.78 14.32 -8.54
N ARG A 311 -6.12 14.33 -8.56
CA ARG A 311 -6.92 14.23 -9.79
C ARG A 311 -6.51 15.27 -10.83
N LYS A 312 -6.45 16.53 -10.41
CA LYS A 312 -6.09 17.63 -11.30
C LYS A 312 -4.72 17.46 -11.93
N ASN A 313 -3.70 17.11 -11.13
CA ASN A 313 -2.34 17.00 -11.63
C ASN A 313 -2.15 15.76 -12.52
N ILE A 314 -2.77 14.62 -12.19
CA ILE A 314 -2.75 13.42 -13.05
C ILE A 314 -3.44 13.72 -14.39
N HIS A 315 -4.61 14.35 -14.37
CA HIS A 315 -5.32 14.77 -15.58
C HIS A 315 -4.49 15.72 -16.45
N ASP A 316 -3.80 16.68 -15.81
CA ASP A 316 -2.94 17.66 -16.50
C ASP A 316 -1.58 17.06 -16.95
N GLY A 317 -1.28 15.80 -16.60
CA GLY A 317 0.00 15.15 -16.89
C GLY A 317 1.18 15.75 -16.11
N LYS A 318 0.93 16.40 -14.99
CA LYS A 318 1.96 17.00 -14.14
C LYS A 318 2.48 15.99 -13.13
N PRO A 319 3.80 15.79 -13.02
CA PRO A 319 4.36 14.92 -12.00
C PRO A 319 4.15 15.52 -10.62
N ILE A 320 3.64 14.73 -9.69
CA ILE A 320 3.49 15.05 -8.27
C ILE A 320 4.11 13.97 -7.39
N ARG A 321 4.42 14.33 -6.14
CA ARG A 321 5.05 13.46 -5.15
C ARG A 321 4.13 13.26 -3.95
N GLY A 322 4.34 12.19 -3.20
CA GLY A 322 3.56 11.91 -2.01
C GLY A 322 3.58 13.05 -0.98
N ALA A 323 4.76 13.61 -0.72
CA ALA A 323 4.93 14.75 0.19
C ALA A 323 4.09 15.97 -0.21
N GLU A 324 3.98 16.28 -1.52
CA GLU A 324 3.20 17.44 -1.99
C GLU A 324 1.69 17.28 -1.74
N VAL A 325 1.20 16.05 -1.71
CA VAL A 325 -0.21 15.75 -1.39
C VAL A 325 -0.47 15.87 0.11
N ASP A 326 0.48 15.41 0.96
CA ASP A 326 0.41 15.62 2.41
C ASP A 326 0.37 17.11 2.75
N ASP A 327 1.21 17.94 2.13
CA ASP A 327 1.24 19.39 2.32
C ASP A 327 -0.13 20.04 2.06
N VAL A 328 -0.84 19.59 1.02
CA VAL A 328 -2.19 20.10 0.70
C VAL A 328 -3.18 19.77 1.81
N SER A 329 -3.26 18.51 2.20
CA SER A 329 -4.17 18.03 3.24
C SER A 329 -3.87 18.69 4.60
N ARG A 330 -2.62 18.60 5.03
CA ARG A 330 -2.11 19.16 6.28
C ARG A 330 -2.29 20.67 6.34
N GLY A 331 -2.10 21.36 5.21
CA GLY A 331 -2.32 22.78 5.10
C GLY A 331 -3.76 23.21 5.41
N VAL A 332 -4.78 22.43 5.05
CA VAL A 332 -6.18 22.71 5.38
C VAL A 332 -6.37 22.66 6.90
N ILE A 333 -5.93 21.58 7.55
CA ILE A 333 -6.07 21.36 9.00
C ILE A 333 -5.29 22.44 9.78
N THR A 334 -4.08 22.79 9.32
CA THR A 334 -3.24 23.82 9.97
C THR A 334 -3.89 25.19 9.90
N ARG A 335 -4.43 25.59 8.74
CA ARG A 335 -5.16 26.87 8.59
C ARG A 335 -6.43 26.95 9.45
N ALA A 336 -7.05 25.79 9.73
CA ALA A 336 -8.18 25.71 10.64
C ALA A 336 -7.79 25.76 12.14
N GLY A 337 -6.48 25.83 12.47
CA GLY A 337 -5.96 25.93 13.82
C GLY A 337 -5.77 24.58 14.54
N PHE A 338 -5.73 23.46 13.81
CA PHE A 338 -5.61 22.11 14.37
C PHE A 338 -4.32 21.38 13.93
N GLY A 339 -3.32 22.10 13.40
CA GLY A 339 -2.08 21.48 12.89
C GLY A 339 -1.40 20.54 13.87
N ASP A 340 -1.28 20.93 15.16
CA ASP A 340 -0.65 20.12 16.22
C ASP A 340 -1.47 18.86 16.59
N GLN A 341 -2.73 18.78 16.16
CA GLN A 341 -3.64 17.66 16.41
C GLN A 341 -3.74 16.69 15.23
N PHE A 342 -3.01 16.93 14.16
CA PHE A 342 -2.85 16.02 13.04
C PHE A 342 -1.47 15.34 13.12
N THR A 343 -1.42 14.20 13.79
CA THR A 343 -0.20 13.61 14.38
C THR A 343 0.42 12.48 13.55
N HIS A 344 -0.12 12.19 12.35
CA HIS A 344 0.40 11.19 11.45
C HIS A 344 0.41 11.69 9.99
N ARG A 345 1.02 10.96 9.08
CA ARG A 345 0.99 11.25 7.63
C ARG A 345 -0.45 11.26 7.10
N THR A 346 -0.67 11.92 5.96
CA THR A 346 -2.00 11.96 5.33
C THR A 346 -2.43 10.62 4.74
N GLY A 347 -1.49 9.71 4.45
CA GLY A 347 -1.83 8.40 3.94
C GLY A 347 -0.61 7.53 3.63
N HIS A 348 -0.88 6.28 3.29
CA HIS A 348 0.15 5.29 3.01
C HIS A 348 -0.14 4.53 1.72
N SER A 349 0.89 3.92 1.14
CA SER A 349 0.74 3.00 0.03
C SER A 349 -0.14 1.81 0.43
N ILE A 350 -1.02 1.41 -0.47
CA ILE A 350 -1.80 0.18 -0.39
C ILE A 350 -1.18 -0.87 -1.32
N GLY A 351 -1.02 -2.09 -0.86
CA GLY A 351 -0.45 -3.20 -1.62
C GLY A 351 -1.00 -4.55 -1.18
N GLU A 352 -0.20 -5.61 -1.32
CA GLU A 352 -0.54 -6.91 -0.72
C GLU A 352 -0.59 -6.83 0.81
N GLU A 353 0.12 -5.87 1.40
CA GLU A 353 0.00 -5.45 2.79
C GLU A 353 -0.77 -4.12 2.85
N THR A 354 -1.51 -3.89 3.92
CA THR A 354 -2.23 -2.63 4.15
C THR A 354 -1.27 -1.45 4.06
N HIS A 355 -0.13 -1.51 4.73
CA HIS A 355 0.97 -0.56 4.57
C HIS A 355 1.95 -1.10 3.51
N GLY A 356 1.67 -0.77 2.24
CA GLY A 356 2.46 -1.22 1.09
C GLY A 356 3.82 -0.51 0.94
N ASN A 357 4.56 -0.89 -0.09
CA ASN A 357 5.92 -0.40 -0.33
C ASN A 357 6.00 0.65 -1.47
N GLY A 358 4.87 1.14 -1.96
CA GLY A 358 4.75 2.26 -2.88
C GLY A 358 4.84 3.61 -2.18
N VAL A 359 4.50 4.69 -2.92
CA VAL A 359 4.51 6.04 -2.41
C VAL A 359 3.53 6.22 -1.26
N ASN A 360 4.00 6.80 -0.17
CA ASN A 360 3.17 7.30 0.92
C ASN A 360 2.82 8.77 0.68
N ILE A 361 1.69 9.19 1.22
CA ILE A 361 1.27 10.59 1.25
C ILE A 361 1.80 11.20 2.57
N ASP A 362 3.09 11.61 2.53
CA ASP A 362 3.86 11.86 3.75
C ASP A 362 4.95 12.93 3.54
N ASP A 363 4.87 14.04 4.24
CA ASP A 363 5.93 15.02 4.52
C ASP A 363 6.00 15.37 6.01
N PHE A 364 5.56 14.43 6.87
CA PHE A 364 5.48 14.59 8.31
C PHE A 364 6.28 13.54 9.09
N GLU A 365 5.97 12.25 8.94
CA GLU A 365 6.74 11.17 9.57
C GLU A 365 8.02 10.90 8.79
N THR A 366 7.91 10.94 7.46
CA THR A 366 9.02 10.81 6.50
C THR A 366 8.77 11.74 5.33
N ARG A 367 9.80 12.03 4.55
CA ARG A 367 9.64 12.83 3.34
C ARG A 367 9.56 11.94 2.11
N ASP A 368 8.35 11.52 1.73
CA ASP A 368 8.21 10.66 0.56
C ASP A 368 8.30 11.44 -0.75
N SER A 369 9.51 11.44 -1.31
CA SER A 369 9.84 12.12 -2.55
C SER A 369 9.52 11.32 -3.81
N ARG A 370 8.97 10.10 -3.69
CA ARG A 370 8.57 9.28 -4.85
C ARG A 370 7.42 9.92 -5.61
N ARG A 371 7.44 9.70 -6.91
CA ARG A 371 6.38 10.18 -7.79
C ARG A 371 5.14 9.29 -7.68
N ILE A 372 3.99 9.91 -7.70
CA ILE A 372 2.72 9.22 -7.91
C ILE A 372 2.65 8.83 -9.40
N THR A 373 2.55 7.54 -9.67
CA THR A 373 2.56 6.96 -11.02
C THR A 373 1.33 6.10 -11.26
N PRO A 374 0.93 5.89 -12.53
CA PRO A 374 -0.16 4.97 -12.83
C PRO A 374 0.05 3.57 -12.22
N GLY A 375 -1.04 2.99 -11.76
CA GLY A 375 -1.08 1.66 -11.16
C GLY A 375 -0.83 1.62 -9.65
N VAL A 376 -0.40 2.70 -9.00
CA VAL A 376 -0.27 2.74 -7.54
C VAL A 376 -1.61 3.00 -6.87
N CYS A 377 -1.76 2.50 -5.65
CA CYS A 377 -2.88 2.77 -4.76
C CYS A 377 -2.37 3.24 -3.39
N PHE A 378 -3.07 4.20 -2.78
CA PHE A 378 -2.73 4.72 -1.46
C PHE A 378 -3.98 5.20 -0.72
N SER A 379 -3.91 5.28 0.61
CA SER A 379 -4.94 5.91 1.43
C SER A 379 -4.83 7.44 1.41
N ILE A 380 -5.94 8.12 1.65
CA ILE A 380 -6.01 9.52 2.06
C ILE A 380 -6.89 9.56 3.30
N GLU A 381 -6.28 9.82 4.46
CA GLU A 381 -6.87 9.59 5.78
C GLU A 381 -6.58 10.71 6.80
N PRO A 382 -6.70 11.98 6.45
CA PRO A 382 -6.44 13.05 7.42
C PRO A 382 -7.29 12.89 8.67
N GLY A 383 -6.72 13.30 9.83
CA GLY A 383 -7.39 13.24 11.11
C GLY A 383 -7.08 14.41 12.02
N ILE A 384 -7.97 14.70 12.97
CA ILE A 384 -7.81 15.65 14.06
C ILE A 384 -8.09 14.90 15.36
N TYR A 385 -7.09 14.82 16.25
CA TYR A 385 -7.14 14.04 17.48
C TYR A 385 -7.00 14.93 18.70
N GLN A 386 -8.08 15.04 19.47
CA GLN A 386 -8.15 15.84 20.69
C GLN A 386 -8.01 14.91 21.90
N GLU A 387 -6.79 14.73 22.38
CA GLU A 387 -6.47 13.83 23.49
C GLU A 387 -7.45 13.98 24.66
N GLY A 388 -7.96 12.86 25.17
CA GLY A 388 -8.93 12.81 26.27
C GLY A 388 -10.37 13.24 25.89
N LYS A 389 -10.62 13.64 24.64
CA LYS A 389 -11.93 14.03 24.16
C LYS A 389 -12.43 13.10 23.04
N PHE A 390 -11.97 13.31 21.82
CA PHE A 390 -12.28 12.50 20.66
C PHE A 390 -11.30 12.76 19.51
N GLY A 391 -11.25 11.84 18.56
CA GLY A 391 -10.57 11.99 17.28
C GLY A 391 -11.52 11.75 16.13
N ILE A 392 -11.31 12.46 15.03
CA ILE A 392 -12.06 12.29 13.78
C ILE A 392 -11.06 12.05 12.66
N ARG A 393 -11.18 10.91 11.98
CA ARG A 393 -10.51 10.54 10.74
C ARG A 393 -11.56 10.23 9.69
N SER A 394 -11.27 10.51 8.44
CA SER A 394 -12.07 10.09 7.31
C SER A 394 -11.12 9.60 6.22
N GLU A 395 -11.28 8.33 5.85
CA GLU A 395 -10.34 7.64 4.98
C GLU A 395 -11.01 7.03 3.78
N ILE A 396 -10.28 7.09 2.67
CA ILE A 396 -10.60 6.45 1.40
C ILE A 396 -9.32 5.94 0.74
N ASN A 397 -9.47 5.05 -0.25
CA ASN A 397 -8.34 4.67 -1.09
C ASN A 397 -8.44 5.33 -2.47
N VAL A 398 -7.28 5.68 -3.02
CA VAL A 398 -7.12 6.27 -4.34
C VAL A 398 -6.24 5.36 -5.19
N TYR A 399 -6.81 4.81 -6.25
CA TYR A 399 -6.08 4.13 -7.31
C TYR A 399 -5.80 5.11 -8.45
N VAL A 400 -4.58 5.12 -8.98
CA VAL A 400 -4.14 6.02 -10.04
C VAL A 400 -4.15 5.29 -11.38
N SER A 401 -4.96 5.78 -12.33
CA SER A 401 -4.95 5.33 -13.72
C SER A 401 -4.03 6.20 -14.58
N ASP A 402 -3.92 5.90 -15.87
CA ASP A 402 -3.06 6.67 -16.80
C ASP A 402 -3.44 8.15 -16.91
N LYS A 403 -4.71 8.50 -16.72
CA LYS A 403 -5.22 9.87 -16.98
C LYS A 403 -6.16 10.41 -15.90
N ASP A 404 -6.50 9.62 -14.91
CA ASP A 404 -7.43 9.98 -13.84
C ASP A 404 -7.14 9.15 -12.59
N ILE A 405 -7.93 9.36 -11.56
CA ILE A 405 -7.91 8.56 -10.34
C ILE A 405 -9.28 7.95 -10.09
N GLU A 406 -9.28 6.79 -9.44
CA GLU A 406 -10.47 6.14 -8.93
C GLU A 406 -10.44 6.16 -7.39
N VAL A 407 -11.48 6.73 -6.78
CA VAL A 407 -11.71 6.61 -5.34
C VAL A 407 -12.57 5.37 -5.12
N THR A 408 -12.05 4.37 -4.43
CA THR A 408 -12.73 3.08 -4.21
C THR A 408 -13.52 3.07 -2.90
N GLY A 409 -14.44 2.11 -2.74
CA GLY A 409 -15.30 2.02 -1.56
C GLY A 409 -16.40 3.10 -1.53
N GLN A 410 -17.01 3.35 -2.67
CA GLN A 410 -18.10 4.32 -2.81
C GLN A 410 -19.40 3.89 -2.11
N PRO A 411 -20.25 4.87 -1.66
CA PRO A 411 -19.99 6.30 -1.62
C PRO A 411 -18.99 6.70 -0.54
N ILE A 412 -18.25 7.80 -0.73
CA ILE A 412 -17.39 8.36 0.31
C ILE A 412 -18.21 9.07 1.39
N GLN A 413 -17.72 9.07 2.61
CA GLN A 413 -18.42 9.72 3.72
C GLN A 413 -18.43 11.25 3.55
N THR A 414 -19.62 11.85 3.50
CA THR A 414 -19.82 13.30 3.38
C THR A 414 -20.39 13.95 4.66
N LYS A 415 -20.87 13.14 5.60
CA LYS A 415 -21.39 13.55 6.92
C LYS A 415 -21.20 12.43 7.93
N ILE A 416 -21.13 12.76 9.20
CA ILE A 416 -21.16 11.77 10.29
C ILE A 416 -22.50 11.05 10.27
N ILE A 417 -22.51 9.71 10.39
CA ILE A 417 -23.72 8.90 10.41
C ILE A 417 -24.46 9.15 11.72
N ALA A 418 -25.70 9.63 11.65
CA ALA A 418 -26.62 9.67 12.79
C ALA A 418 -27.23 8.27 12.99
N ILE A 419 -26.57 7.42 13.79
CA ILE A 419 -26.80 5.97 13.89
C ILE A 419 -28.25 5.61 14.25
N LEU A 420 -28.96 6.46 15.00
CA LEU A 420 -30.35 6.23 15.42
C LEU A 420 -31.38 6.98 14.57
N SER A 421 -30.98 7.71 13.54
CA SER A 421 -31.92 8.31 12.61
C SER A 421 -32.67 7.25 11.79
N ASP A 422 -33.81 7.62 11.17
CA ASP A 422 -34.53 6.72 10.30
C ASP A 422 -33.72 6.30 9.07
N ARG A 423 -33.81 5.01 8.68
CA ARG A 423 -33.02 4.39 7.60
C ARG A 423 -32.98 5.17 6.27
N LYS A 424 -33.94 6.05 5.99
CA LYS A 424 -33.97 6.89 4.76
C LYS A 424 -32.92 7.98 4.71
N SER A 425 -32.19 8.25 5.80
CA SER A 425 -31.14 9.29 5.91
C SER A 425 -29.72 8.74 5.93
N LEU A 426 -29.54 7.42 5.84
CA LEU A 426 -28.22 6.74 5.93
C LEU A 426 -27.54 6.57 4.55
N LEU A 427 -28.24 6.88 3.44
CA LEU A 427 -27.71 6.80 2.05
C LEU A 427 -27.42 8.19 1.48
#